data_fbb2748a58a83efe7a242431532c6c67
#
_entry.id   fbb2748a58a83efe7a242431532c6c67
#
_cell.length_a   1.000
_cell.length_b   1.000
_cell.length_c   1.000
_cell.angle_alpha   90.00
_cell.angle_beta   90.00
_cell.angle_gamma   90.00
#
_symmetry.space_group_name_H-M   'P 1'
#
loop_
_entity.id
_entity.type
_entity.pdbx_description
1 polymer ?
#
loop_
_entity_poly.entity_id
_entity_poly.type
_entity_poly.pdbx_seq_one_letter_code
_entity_poly.pdbx_strand_id
1 'polypeptide(L)'
;MQVEYEQESGTFIPPSAKTVNDLLDEYMSIYGVNTWAMSTYESRKSLIANYIRPLIGDMKLEDVTPRIMDKYYRDLLSVKAVSSKYVKARTEYLTPHTVREVHKTLRNAFNQAVKWELMTRNPVEHATLPKEEHKTRDIWTAEVLQKALEACDDDILRLAINLAFSCSLRMGELLGLTWDCVDISPASIELGQASIFVEKELQRVNREAMADLDGKDIMFKFPPTFASTH
;
A
#
# COMPACT_ATOMS: atom_id res chain seq x y z
N MET A 1 38.54 15.19 -16.32
CA MET A 1 38.34 14.11 -17.33
C MET A 1 36.94 13.51 -17.32
N GLN A 2 36.44 12.91 -16.26
CA GLN A 2 35.08 12.33 -16.25
C GLN A 2 33.99 13.40 -16.31
N VAL A 3 34.11 14.47 -15.54
CA VAL A 3 33.19 15.62 -15.54
C VAL A 3 33.17 16.37 -16.87
N GLU A 4 34.32 16.54 -17.49
CA GLU A 4 34.47 17.16 -18.81
C GLU A 4 33.81 16.34 -19.92
N TYR A 5 33.96 15.00 -19.86
CA TYR A 5 33.29 14.10 -20.81
C TYR A 5 31.78 14.09 -20.64
N GLU A 6 31.27 14.12 -19.38
CA GLU A 6 29.84 14.20 -19.08
C GLU A 6 29.24 15.56 -19.52
N GLN A 7 30.01 16.66 -19.43
CA GLN A 7 29.61 17.99 -19.94
C GLN A 7 29.56 18.01 -21.46
N GLU A 8 30.56 17.45 -22.14
CA GLU A 8 30.61 17.38 -23.60
C GLU A 8 29.53 16.42 -24.17
N SER A 9 29.20 15.34 -23.48
CA SER A 9 28.15 14.38 -23.90
C SER A 9 26.75 14.84 -23.58
N GLY A 10 26.55 15.97 -22.90
CA GLY A 10 25.24 16.47 -22.48
C GLY A 10 24.59 15.63 -21.35
N THR A 11 25.37 14.76 -20.68
CA THR A 11 24.90 13.90 -19.59
C THR A 11 25.21 14.47 -18.20
N PHE A 12 25.86 15.64 -18.14
CA PHE A 12 26.19 16.29 -16.88
C PHE A 12 24.93 16.88 -16.24
N ILE A 13 24.52 16.30 -15.11
CA ILE A 13 23.51 16.89 -14.22
C ILE A 13 24.28 17.53 -13.06
N PRO A 14 24.19 18.87 -12.87
CA PRO A 14 24.88 19.52 -11.77
C PRO A 14 24.39 18.95 -10.43
N PRO A 15 25.27 18.84 -9.41
CA PRO A 15 24.91 18.37 -8.09
C PRO A 15 23.68 19.10 -7.59
N SER A 16 22.62 18.36 -7.28
CA SER A 16 21.38 18.94 -6.77
C SER A 16 21.56 19.20 -5.27
N ALA A 17 21.33 20.44 -4.83
CA ALA A 17 21.25 20.75 -3.40
C ALA A 17 20.02 20.11 -2.71
N LYS A 18 19.13 19.44 -3.48
CA LYS A 18 17.92 18.82 -2.98
C LYS A 18 18.23 17.66 -2.04
N THR A 19 17.41 17.56 -1.02
CA THR A 19 17.41 16.46 -0.05
C THR A 19 16.44 15.34 -0.48
N VAL A 20 16.51 14.20 0.22
CA VAL A 20 15.52 13.14 0.08
C VAL A 20 14.12 13.65 0.44
N ASN A 21 13.99 14.55 1.42
CA ASN A 21 12.72 15.20 1.77
C ASN A 21 12.14 15.98 0.60
N ASP A 22 12.97 16.81 -0.06
CA ASP A 22 12.53 17.61 -1.21
C ASP A 22 12.03 16.71 -2.36
N LEU A 23 12.77 15.63 -2.65
CA LEU A 23 12.34 14.64 -3.65
C LEU A 23 11.01 14.00 -3.27
N LEU A 24 10.84 13.60 -2.00
CA LEU A 24 9.61 12.93 -1.56
C LEU A 24 8.41 13.88 -1.56
N ASP A 25 8.59 15.17 -1.27
CA ASP A 25 7.54 16.17 -1.35
C ASP A 25 7.05 16.35 -2.79
N GLU A 26 7.97 16.49 -3.74
CA GLU A 26 7.64 16.55 -5.16
C GLU A 26 7.03 15.24 -5.67
N TYR A 27 7.58 14.10 -5.25
CA TYR A 27 7.09 12.78 -5.64
C TYR A 27 5.65 12.53 -5.16
N MET A 28 5.33 12.93 -3.94
CA MET A 28 3.98 12.80 -3.39
C MET A 28 3.01 13.78 -4.05
N SER A 29 3.38 15.06 -4.19
CA SER A 29 2.48 16.11 -4.69
C SER A 29 2.27 16.07 -6.20
N ILE A 30 3.30 15.75 -6.98
CA ILE A 30 3.22 15.77 -8.46
C ILE A 30 2.82 14.39 -9.00
N TYR A 31 3.47 13.32 -8.51
CA TYR A 31 3.25 11.98 -9.03
C TYR A 31 2.19 11.21 -8.25
N GLY A 32 2.31 11.18 -6.91
CA GLY A 32 1.44 10.37 -6.05
C GLY A 32 -0.02 10.75 -6.14
N VAL A 33 -0.34 12.05 -6.03
CA VAL A 33 -1.71 12.58 -6.11
C VAL A 33 -2.39 12.25 -7.44
N ASN A 34 -1.64 12.23 -8.53
CA ASN A 34 -2.20 12.03 -9.87
C ASN A 34 -2.23 10.58 -10.33
N THR A 35 -1.49 9.67 -9.66
CA THR A 35 -1.24 8.33 -10.20
C THR A 35 -1.73 7.21 -9.28
N TRP A 36 -1.74 7.43 -7.95
CA TRP A 36 -2.02 6.36 -7.02
C TRP A 36 -3.47 6.29 -6.60
N ALA A 37 -3.94 5.04 -6.40
CA ALA A 37 -5.15 4.80 -5.64
C ALA A 37 -4.96 5.29 -4.19
N MET A 38 -6.04 5.72 -3.57
CA MET A 38 -6.08 6.33 -2.23
C MET A 38 -5.39 5.48 -1.15
N SER A 39 -5.63 4.17 -1.15
CA SER A 39 -5.00 3.24 -0.21
C SER A 39 -3.47 3.14 -0.39
N THR A 40 -3.01 3.23 -1.65
CA THR A 40 -1.58 3.27 -1.97
C THR A 40 -0.96 4.57 -1.49
N TYR A 41 -1.62 5.70 -1.74
CA TYR A 41 -1.17 7.02 -1.29
C TYR A 41 -1.02 7.07 0.23
N GLU A 42 -2.05 6.62 0.98
CA GLU A 42 -2.04 6.56 2.44
C GLU A 42 -0.89 5.69 2.96
N SER A 43 -0.72 4.50 2.39
CA SER A 43 0.35 3.58 2.76
C SER A 43 1.74 4.19 2.53
N ARG A 44 1.97 4.82 1.37
CA ARG A 44 3.25 5.47 1.04
C ARG A 44 3.51 6.68 1.93
N LYS A 45 2.50 7.53 2.16
CA LYS A 45 2.57 8.67 3.09
C LYS A 45 3.00 8.22 4.49
N SER A 46 2.40 7.15 5.00
CA SER A 46 2.74 6.58 6.31
C SER A 46 4.18 6.05 6.37
N LEU A 47 4.63 5.29 5.37
CA LEU A 47 6.01 4.80 5.31
C LEU A 47 7.03 5.94 5.25
N ILE A 48 6.76 6.94 4.44
CA ILE A 48 7.60 8.13 4.29
C ILE A 48 7.72 8.88 5.62
N ALA A 49 6.59 9.18 6.25
CA ALA A 49 6.57 9.96 7.49
C ALA A 49 7.23 9.23 8.67
N ASN A 50 6.99 7.93 8.81
CA ASN A 50 7.43 7.19 9.98
C ASN A 50 8.85 6.64 9.87
N TYR A 51 9.31 6.30 8.68
CA TYR A 51 10.54 5.52 8.51
C TYR A 51 11.57 6.15 7.58
N ILE A 52 11.18 6.97 6.61
CA ILE A 52 12.13 7.54 5.66
C ILE A 52 12.59 8.92 6.12
N ARG A 53 11.68 9.86 6.31
CA ARG A 53 12.00 11.24 6.70
C ARG A 53 12.85 11.33 7.96
N PRO A 54 12.53 10.62 9.07
CA PRO A 54 13.29 10.76 10.31
C PRO A 54 14.73 10.24 10.24
N LEU A 55 15.05 9.38 9.28
CA LEU A 55 16.32 8.66 9.25
C LEU A 55 17.25 9.12 8.12
N ILE A 56 16.70 9.40 6.94
CA ILE A 56 17.48 9.79 5.76
C ILE A 56 16.90 11.02 5.04
N GLY A 57 15.84 11.63 5.55
CA GLY A 57 15.14 12.71 4.87
C GLY A 57 16.02 13.93 4.56
N ASP A 58 16.90 14.30 5.47
CA ASP A 58 17.78 15.47 5.35
C ASP A 58 19.07 15.18 4.55
N MET A 59 19.26 13.92 4.13
CA MET A 59 20.41 13.54 3.30
C MET A 59 20.25 14.14 1.90
N LYS A 60 21.33 14.69 1.36
CA LYS A 60 21.33 15.17 -0.03
C LYS A 60 21.23 14.01 -1.01
N LEU A 61 20.57 14.22 -2.13
CA LEU A 61 20.40 13.18 -3.15
C LEU A 61 21.73 12.65 -3.67
N GLU A 62 22.74 13.52 -3.80
CA GLU A 62 24.10 13.15 -4.24
C GLU A 62 24.83 12.22 -3.26
N ASP A 63 24.52 12.29 -1.95
CA ASP A 63 25.13 11.49 -0.90
C ASP A 63 24.49 10.09 -0.78
N VAL A 64 23.32 9.88 -1.40
CA VAL A 64 22.66 8.58 -1.36
C VAL A 64 23.39 7.57 -2.24
N THR A 65 23.98 6.56 -1.62
CA THR A 65 24.70 5.48 -2.30
C THR A 65 24.11 4.11 -1.99
N PRO A 66 24.34 3.07 -2.82
CA PRO A 66 23.88 1.72 -2.51
C PRO A 66 24.35 1.21 -1.15
N ARG A 67 25.59 1.53 -0.75
CA ARG A 67 26.15 1.16 0.55
C ARG A 67 25.42 1.81 1.72
N ILE A 68 25.02 3.08 1.58
CA ILE A 68 24.22 3.78 2.59
C ILE A 68 22.85 3.14 2.68
N MET A 69 22.25 2.77 1.56
CA MET A 69 20.96 2.10 1.53
C MET A 69 21.00 0.72 2.17
N ASP A 70 22.06 -0.06 1.95
CA ASP A 70 22.27 -1.35 2.63
C ASP A 70 22.33 -1.18 4.15
N LYS A 71 23.06 -0.17 4.63
CA LYS A 71 23.13 0.16 6.06
C LYS A 71 21.76 0.58 6.60
N TYR A 72 21.10 1.48 5.91
CA TYR A 72 19.78 1.97 6.28
C TYR A 72 18.75 0.83 6.42
N TYR A 73 18.69 -0.11 5.46
CA TYR A 73 17.76 -1.24 5.53
C TYR A 73 18.06 -2.20 6.68
N ARG A 74 19.33 -2.40 7.01
CA ARG A 74 19.72 -3.17 8.18
C ARG A 74 19.30 -2.45 9.48
N ASP A 75 19.53 -1.15 9.56
CA ASP A 75 19.23 -0.35 10.74
C ASP A 75 17.70 -0.24 10.96
N LEU A 76 16.90 -0.24 9.89
CA LEU A 76 15.43 -0.28 9.95
C LEU A 76 14.89 -1.48 10.74
N LEU A 77 15.55 -2.63 10.70
CA LEU A 77 15.12 -3.82 11.45
C LEU A 77 15.18 -3.63 12.98
N SER A 78 15.90 -2.60 13.44
CA SER A 78 15.99 -2.22 14.86
C SER A 78 15.06 -1.05 15.20
N VAL A 79 14.31 -0.52 14.25
CA VAL A 79 13.36 0.56 14.47
C VAL A 79 12.03 -0.03 14.94
N LYS A 80 11.42 0.60 15.95
CA LYS A 80 10.12 0.19 16.47
C LYS A 80 9.02 0.41 15.43
N ALA A 81 8.14 -0.59 15.33
CA ALA A 81 6.98 -0.49 14.47
C ALA A 81 5.97 0.52 15.03
N VAL A 82 5.54 1.46 14.21
CA VAL A 82 4.58 2.50 14.60
C VAL A 82 3.16 1.95 14.51
N SER A 83 2.41 2.07 15.61
CA SER A 83 0.98 1.75 15.65
C SER A 83 0.19 2.94 15.12
N SER A 84 -0.83 2.67 14.31
CA SER A 84 -1.81 3.70 13.97
C SER A 84 -2.84 3.86 15.09
N LYS A 85 -3.65 4.91 15.03
CA LYS A 85 -4.76 5.13 15.97
C LYS A 85 -5.72 3.92 16.07
N TYR A 86 -5.84 3.16 14.99
CA TYR A 86 -6.85 2.09 14.85
C TYR A 86 -6.25 0.68 14.78
N VAL A 87 -4.95 0.56 14.52
CA VAL A 87 -4.29 -0.74 14.34
C VAL A 87 -2.99 -0.74 15.13
N LYS A 88 -2.89 -1.64 16.09
CA LYS A 88 -1.64 -1.90 16.82
C LYS A 88 -0.65 -2.59 15.87
N ALA A 89 0.62 -2.22 16.00
CA ALA A 89 1.70 -2.94 15.34
C ALA A 89 1.70 -4.40 15.80
N ARG A 90 1.83 -5.32 14.85
CA ARG A 90 1.85 -6.76 15.12
C ARG A 90 3.17 -7.25 15.70
N THR A 91 4.23 -6.48 15.53
CA THR A 91 5.60 -6.74 15.98
C THR A 91 6.15 -5.53 16.68
N GLU A 92 7.10 -5.70 17.59
CA GLU A 92 7.75 -4.59 18.27
C GLU A 92 8.66 -3.81 17.33
N TYR A 93 9.39 -4.49 16.46
CA TYR A 93 10.31 -3.91 15.47
C TYR A 93 9.80 -4.14 14.05
N LEU A 94 10.36 -3.40 13.10
CA LEU A 94 10.03 -3.56 11.68
C LEU A 94 10.43 -4.96 11.17
N THR A 95 9.55 -5.51 10.36
CA THR A 95 9.81 -6.80 9.70
C THR A 95 10.54 -6.61 8.36
N PRO A 96 11.25 -7.64 7.85
CA PRO A 96 11.81 -7.60 6.49
C PRO A 96 10.79 -7.23 5.42
N HIS A 97 9.53 -7.64 5.59
CA HIS A 97 8.44 -7.23 4.70
C HIS A 97 8.24 -5.71 4.66
N THR A 98 8.18 -5.05 5.84
CA THR A 98 8.03 -3.59 5.91
C THR A 98 9.24 -2.87 5.31
N VAL A 99 10.46 -3.38 5.54
CA VAL A 99 11.67 -2.84 4.92
C VAL A 99 11.60 -2.94 3.39
N ARG A 100 11.04 -4.02 2.83
CA ARG A 100 10.79 -4.14 1.38
C ARG A 100 9.79 -3.11 0.86
N GLU A 101 8.75 -2.81 1.61
CA GLU A 101 7.78 -1.77 1.22
C GLU A 101 8.42 -0.37 1.25
N VAL A 102 9.28 -0.08 2.24
CA VAL A 102 10.11 1.14 2.27
C VAL A 102 11.02 1.19 1.04
N HIS A 103 11.72 0.09 0.73
CA HIS A 103 12.57 -0.01 -0.45
C HIS A 103 11.79 0.27 -1.74
N LYS A 104 10.63 -0.37 -1.94
CA LYS A 104 9.77 -0.13 -3.12
C LYS A 104 9.40 1.34 -3.25
N THR A 105 9.07 1.99 -2.13
CA THR A 105 8.73 3.41 -2.11
C THR A 105 9.91 4.27 -2.56
N LEU A 106 11.08 4.07 -1.97
CA LEU A 106 12.30 4.79 -2.31
C LEU A 106 12.74 4.49 -3.75
N ARG A 107 12.77 3.22 -4.17
CA ARG A 107 13.16 2.83 -5.53
C ARG A 107 12.30 3.54 -6.57
N ASN A 108 10.99 3.64 -6.34
CA ASN A 108 10.08 4.32 -7.24
C ASN A 108 10.29 5.84 -7.23
N ALA A 109 10.50 6.45 -6.06
CA ALA A 109 10.80 7.88 -5.94
C ALA A 109 12.13 8.24 -6.65
N PHE A 110 13.17 7.45 -6.44
CA PHE A 110 14.47 7.65 -7.10
C PHE A 110 14.43 7.35 -8.61
N ASN A 111 13.61 6.39 -9.06
CA ASN A 111 13.35 6.21 -10.50
C ASN A 111 12.65 7.44 -11.10
N GLN A 112 11.75 8.06 -10.34
CA GLN A 112 11.11 9.29 -10.78
C GLN A 112 12.09 10.47 -10.78
N ALA A 113 13.02 10.55 -9.82
CA ALA A 113 14.10 11.53 -9.79
C ALA A 113 15.00 11.43 -11.04
N VAL A 114 15.30 10.21 -11.50
CA VAL A 114 16.04 9.99 -12.76
C VAL A 114 15.23 10.48 -13.95
N LYS A 115 13.92 10.21 -14.02
CA LYS A 115 13.04 10.72 -15.09
C LYS A 115 12.89 12.24 -15.09
N TRP A 116 13.00 12.87 -13.92
CA TRP A 116 12.99 14.33 -13.77
C TRP A 116 14.37 14.96 -13.95
N GLU A 117 15.36 14.16 -14.34
CA GLU A 117 16.74 14.61 -14.57
C GLU A 117 17.39 15.23 -13.31
N LEU A 118 16.93 14.85 -12.12
CA LEU A 118 17.55 15.26 -10.85
C LEU A 118 18.77 14.40 -10.52
N MET A 119 18.88 13.23 -11.13
CA MET A 119 19.95 12.25 -10.93
C MET A 119 20.20 11.47 -12.22
N THR A 120 21.44 11.02 -12.41
CA THR A 120 21.81 10.18 -13.57
C THR A 120 21.45 8.71 -13.40
N ARG A 121 21.37 8.22 -12.15
CA ARG A 121 21.11 6.81 -11.82
C ARG A 121 20.38 6.69 -10.50
N ASN A 122 19.64 5.58 -10.33
CA ASN A 122 18.96 5.26 -9.09
C ASN A 122 19.89 4.48 -8.13
N PRO A 123 20.35 5.06 -7.01
CA PRO A 123 21.23 4.37 -6.06
C PRO A 123 20.54 3.25 -5.28
N VAL A 124 19.21 3.26 -5.21
CA VAL A 124 18.40 2.29 -4.47
C VAL A 124 18.26 0.98 -5.23
N GLU A 125 18.44 0.98 -6.55
CA GLU A 125 18.20 -0.19 -7.41
C GLU A 125 19.08 -1.39 -7.07
N HIS A 126 20.33 -1.13 -6.69
CA HIS A 126 21.33 -2.17 -6.38
C HIS A 126 21.50 -2.43 -4.88
N ALA A 127 20.62 -1.87 -4.04
CA ALA A 127 20.70 -2.07 -2.60
C ALA A 127 20.24 -3.48 -2.21
N THR A 128 20.95 -4.05 -1.23
CA THR A 128 20.70 -5.40 -0.70
C THR A 128 19.58 -5.37 0.34
N LEU A 129 18.56 -6.18 0.14
CA LEU A 129 17.43 -6.27 1.06
C LEU A 129 17.62 -7.39 2.10
N PRO A 130 17.07 -7.20 3.32
CA PRO A 130 17.01 -8.28 4.29
C PRO A 130 16.25 -9.49 3.73
N LYS A 131 16.73 -10.69 4.10
CA LYS A 131 16.07 -11.94 3.73
C LYS A 131 14.71 -12.02 4.42
N GLU A 132 13.68 -12.30 3.66
CA GLU A 132 12.32 -12.53 4.16
C GLU A 132 12.06 -14.05 4.23
N GLU A 133 11.61 -14.52 5.39
CA GLU A 133 11.12 -15.88 5.53
C GLU A 133 9.64 -15.90 5.19
N HIS A 134 9.29 -16.62 4.13
CA HIS A 134 7.90 -16.85 3.76
C HIS A 134 7.31 -17.94 4.65
N LYS A 135 6.43 -17.55 5.55
CA LYS A 135 5.58 -18.52 6.27
C LYS A 135 4.44 -18.95 5.35
N THR A 136 4.31 -20.24 5.12
CA THR A 136 3.11 -20.80 4.50
C THR A 136 1.91 -20.45 5.37
N ARG A 137 0.85 -19.96 4.75
CA ARG A 137 -0.42 -19.71 5.44
C ARG A 137 -1.25 -20.99 5.37
N ASP A 138 -1.86 -21.33 6.49
CA ASP A 138 -2.84 -22.40 6.50
C ASP A 138 -4.06 -21.98 5.67
N ILE A 139 -4.46 -22.88 4.78
CA ILE A 139 -5.66 -22.70 3.95
C ILE A 139 -6.77 -23.50 4.64
N TRP A 140 -7.91 -22.87 4.83
CA TRP A 140 -9.06 -23.56 5.40
C TRP A 140 -9.53 -24.67 4.46
N THR A 141 -9.70 -25.87 5.04
CA THR A 141 -10.33 -26.97 4.34
C THR A 141 -11.86 -26.87 4.47
N ALA A 142 -12.60 -27.69 3.70
CA ALA A 142 -14.05 -27.72 3.79
C ALA A 142 -14.55 -28.03 5.21
N GLU A 143 -13.86 -28.93 5.92
CA GLU A 143 -14.20 -29.32 7.31
C GLU A 143 -13.98 -28.16 8.28
N VAL A 144 -12.92 -27.37 8.10
CA VAL A 144 -12.65 -26.17 8.92
C VAL A 144 -13.71 -25.10 8.66
N LEU A 145 -14.07 -24.91 7.38
CA LEU A 145 -15.14 -23.99 7.00
C LEU A 145 -16.48 -24.38 7.63
N GLN A 146 -16.87 -25.65 7.55
CA GLN A 146 -18.11 -26.13 8.12
C GLN A 146 -18.16 -25.90 9.64
N LYS A 147 -17.09 -26.23 10.37
CA LYS A 147 -16.99 -25.95 11.81
C LYS A 147 -17.08 -24.46 12.13
N ALA A 148 -16.49 -23.60 11.31
CA ALA A 148 -16.58 -22.15 11.48
C ALA A 148 -18.01 -21.64 11.29
N LEU A 149 -18.74 -22.16 10.31
CA LEU A 149 -20.14 -21.82 10.05
C LEU A 149 -21.07 -22.32 11.16
N GLU A 150 -20.82 -23.52 11.69
CA GLU A 150 -21.56 -24.09 12.82
C GLU A 150 -21.35 -23.29 14.12
N ALA A 151 -20.12 -22.77 14.34
CA ALA A 151 -19.78 -21.98 15.51
C ALA A 151 -20.14 -20.49 15.38
N CYS A 152 -20.65 -20.07 14.23
CA CYS A 152 -20.95 -18.66 13.96
C CYS A 152 -22.40 -18.33 14.36
N ASP A 153 -22.57 -17.50 15.38
CA ASP A 153 -23.88 -17.04 15.86
C ASP A 153 -24.38 -15.77 15.16
N ASP A 154 -23.54 -15.12 14.36
CA ASP A 154 -23.86 -13.90 13.61
C ASP A 154 -24.26 -14.25 12.18
N ASP A 155 -25.50 -14.00 11.79
CA ASP A 155 -26.03 -14.33 10.47
C ASP A 155 -25.35 -13.53 9.34
N ILE A 156 -24.94 -12.28 9.61
CA ILE A 156 -24.24 -11.44 8.63
C ILE A 156 -22.85 -12.00 8.38
N LEU A 157 -22.14 -12.36 9.45
CA LEU A 157 -20.81 -13.00 9.34
C LEU A 157 -20.91 -14.35 8.65
N ARG A 158 -21.92 -15.16 8.97
CA ARG A 158 -22.19 -16.45 8.33
C ARG A 158 -22.41 -16.28 6.82
N LEU A 159 -23.22 -15.30 6.41
CA LEU A 159 -23.44 -14.98 5.00
C LEU A 159 -22.13 -14.51 4.34
N ALA A 160 -21.37 -13.65 5.00
CA ALA A 160 -20.08 -13.16 4.49
C ALA A 160 -19.08 -14.30 4.26
N ILE A 161 -18.98 -15.26 5.20
CA ILE A 161 -18.13 -16.44 5.06
C ILE A 161 -18.57 -17.29 3.86
N ASN A 162 -19.87 -17.56 3.73
CA ASN A 162 -20.41 -18.32 2.59
C ASN A 162 -20.10 -17.65 1.25
N LEU A 163 -20.35 -16.34 1.12
CA LEU A 163 -20.07 -15.59 -0.11
C LEU A 163 -18.56 -15.54 -0.43
N ALA A 164 -17.71 -15.34 0.58
CA ALA A 164 -16.27 -15.32 0.40
C ALA A 164 -15.75 -16.67 -0.15
N PHE A 165 -16.28 -17.79 0.34
CA PHE A 165 -15.87 -19.12 -0.10
C PHE A 165 -16.52 -19.55 -1.43
N SER A 166 -17.83 -19.35 -1.57
CA SER A 166 -18.57 -19.81 -2.77
C SER A 166 -18.26 -18.96 -4.01
N CYS A 167 -18.09 -17.64 -3.84
CA CYS A 167 -17.88 -16.69 -4.92
C CYS A 167 -16.44 -16.18 -4.99
N SER A 168 -15.55 -16.60 -4.07
CA SER A 168 -14.15 -16.14 -3.97
C SER A 168 -14.00 -14.62 -3.87
N LEU A 169 -14.97 -13.93 -3.28
CA LEU A 169 -14.97 -12.48 -3.13
C LEU A 169 -13.86 -12.02 -2.17
N ARG A 170 -13.18 -10.94 -2.56
CA ARG A 170 -12.28 -10.23 -1.66
C ARG A 170 -13.10 -9.45 -0.61
N MET A 171 -12.49 -9.17 0.54
CA MET A 171 -13.16 -8.42 1.62
C MET A 171 -13.78 -7.11 1.14
N GLY A 172 -13.08 -6.32 0.33
CA GLY A 172 -13.57 -5.06 -0.20
C GLY A 172 -14.77 -5.24 -1.15
N GLU A 173 -14.73 -6.25 -2.00
CA GLU A 173 -15.81 -6.62 -2.92
C GLU A 173 -17.04 -7.10 -2.15
N LEU A 174 -16.84 -7.96 -1.14
CA LEU A 174 -17.90 -8.43 -0.26
C LEU A 174 -18.60 -7.29 0.48
N LEU A 175 -17.83 -6.35 1.05
CA LEU A 175 -18.37 -5.20 1.77
C LEU A 175 -18.98 -4.13 0.85
N GLY A 176 -18.59 -4.12 -0.42
CA GLY A 176 -19.13 -3.24 -1.46
C GLY A 176 -20.35 -3.79 -2.18
N LEU A 177 -20.74 -5.03 -1.90
CA LEU A 177 -21.87 -5.68 -2.55
C LEU A 177 -23.20 -5.03 -2.15
N THR A 178 -23.98 -4.65 -3.15
CA THR A 178 -25.30 -4.03 -3.00
C THR A 178 -26.34 -4.80 -3.79
N TRP A 179 -27.62 -4.66 -3.46
CA TRP A 179 -28.71 -5.42 -4.08
C TRP A 179 -28.85 -5.24 -5.58
N ASP A 180 -28.42 -4.10 -6.13
CA ASP A 180 -28.35 -3.84 -7.57
C ASP A 180 -27.31 -4.70 -8.30
N CYS A 181 -26.39 -5.33 -7.55
CA CYS A 181 -25.37 -6.25 -8.06
C CYS A 181 -25.74 -7.73 -7.89
N VAL A 182 -26.96 -8.05 -7.44
CA VAL A 182 -27.38 -9.42 -7.12
C VAL A 182 -28.65 -9.77 -7.87
N ASP A 183 -28.60 -10.76 -8.73
CA ASP A 183 -29.79 -11.35 -9.38
C ASP A 183 -30.12 -12.69 -8.74
N ILE A 184 -31.11 -12.69 -7.88
CA ILE A 184 -31.74 -13.85 -7.24
C ILE A 184 -33.24 -13.87 -7.49
N SER A 185 -33.68 -13.36 -8.66
CA SER A 185 -35.09 -13.41 -9.07
C SER A 185 -35.55 -14.89 -9.15
N PRO A 186 -36.84 -15.17 -8.86
CA PRO A 186 -37.38 -16.52 -8.99
C PRO A 186 -37.07 -17.18 -10.35
N ALA A 187 -37.14 -16.40 -11.42
CA ALA A 187 -36.85 -16.87 -12.75
C ALA A 187 -35.37 -17.24 -12.94
N SER A 188 -34.44 -16.42 -12.45
CA SER A 188 -33.01 -16.70 -12.51
C SER A 188 -32.62 -17.90 -11.65
N ILE A 189 -33.28 -18.10 -10.51
CA ILE A 189 -33.06 -19.27 -9.66
C ILE A 189 -33.56 -20.55 -10.37
N GLU A 190 -34.78 -20.54 -10.94
CA GLU A 190 -35.34 -21.68 -11.66
C GLU A 190 -34.46 -22.09 -12.87
N LEU A 191 -33.91 -21.12 -13.55
CA LEU A 191 -33.02 -21.34 -14.71
C LEU A 191 -31.57 -21.68 -14.33
N GLY A 192 -31.21 -21.65 -13.02
CA GLY A 192 -29.83 -21.82 -12.55
C GLY A 192 -28.89 -20.71 -13.00
N GLN A 193 -29.41 -19.49 -13.21
CA GLN A 193 -28.70 -18.32 -13.70
C GLN A 193 -28.56 -17.22 -12.62
N ALA A 194 -28.90 -17.54 -11.38
CA ALA A 194 -28.66 -16.62 -10.27
C ALA A 194 -27.20 -16.17 -10.23
N SER A 195 -26.97 -14.86 -10.09
CA SER A 195 -25.63 -14.30 -10.29
C SER A 195 -25.34 -13.09 -9.38
N ILE A 196 -24.05 -12.87 -9.17
CA ILE A 196 -23.52 -11.69 -8.46
C ILE A 196 -22.54 -10.99 -9.39
N PHE A 197 -22.73 -9.69 -9.59
CA PHE A 197 -21.85 -8.85 -10.38
C PHE A 197 -20.95 -8.04 -9.43
N VAL A 198 -19.63 -8.21 -9.56
CA VAL A 198 -18.66 -7.49 -8.73
C VAL A 198 -18.23 -6.21 -9.44
N GLU A 199 -18.91 -5.11 -9.16
CA GLU A 199 -18.65 -3.80 -9.79
C GLU A 199 -18.04 -2.78 -8.83
N LYS A 200 -18.12 -3.07 -7.53
CA LYS A 200 -17.81 -2.10 -6.47
C LYS A 200 -16.97 -2.75 -5.38
N GLU A 201 -16.08 -1.98 -4.78
CA GLU A 201 -15.37 -2.38 -3.56
C GLU A 201 -15.45 -1.28 -2.49
N LEU A 202 -15.53 -1.69 -1.24
CA LEU A 202 -15.45 -0.79 -0.10
C LEU A 202 -14.04 -0.80 0.46
N GLN A 203 -13.40 0.38 0.48
CA GLN A 203 -12.09 0.56 1.10
C GLN A 203 -12.18 1.49 2.30
N ARG A 204 -11.47 1.14 3.37
CA ARG A 204 -11.29 2.03 4.51
C ARG A 204 -10.12 2.96 4.22
N VAL A 205 -10.36 4.26 4.23
CA VAL A 205 -9.36 5.29 3.94
C VAL A 205 -9.29 6.30 5.09
N ASN A 206 -8.09 6.83 5.33
CA ASN A 206 -7.88 7.91 6.29
C ASN A 206 -8.45 9.23 5.75
N ARG A 207 -9.05 10.05 6.64
CA ARG A 207 -9.59 11.37 6.30
C ARG A 207 -8.55 12.32 5.72
N GLU A 208 -7.30 12.24 6.18
CA GLU A 208 -6.21 13.07 5.68
C GLU A 208 -5.86 12.73 4.22
N ALA A 209 -5.76 11.43 3.88
CA ALA A 209 -5.54 11.01 2.51
C ALA A 209 -6.71 11.39 1.58
N MET A 210 -7.92 11.38 2.11
CA MET A 210 -9.12 11.86 1.38
C MET A 210 -9.05 13.36 1.07
N ALA A 211 -8.55 14.17 2.00
CA ALA A 211 -8.41 15.61 1.81
C ALA A 211 -7.31 15.92 0.78
N ASP A 212 -6.16 15.23 0.86
CA ASP A 212 -5.03 15.42 -0.05
C ASP A 212 -5.37 15.06 -1.51
N LEU A 213 -6.27 14.09 -1.72
CA LEU A 213 -6.65 13.59 -3.05
C LEU A 213 -7.94 14.19 -3.60
N ASP A 214 -8.47 15.28 -3.01
CA ASP A 214 -9.73 15.92 -3.42
C ASP A 214 -10.93 14.96 -3.48
N GLY A 215 -10.84 13.83 -2.80
CA GLY A 215 -11.88 12.81 -2.77
C GLY A 215 -12.24 12.20 -4.14
N LYS A 216 -11.34 12.23 -5.11
CA LYS A 216 -11.60 11.85 -6.51
C LYS A 216 -12.01 10.38 -6.68
N ASP A 217 -11.62 9.49 -5.75
CA ASP A 217 -11.86 8.06 -5.86
C ASP A 217 -12.87 7.52 -4.82
N ILE A 218 -13.70 8.38 -4.22
CA ILE A 218 -14.67 7.93 -3.22
C ILE A 218 -15.93 7.42 -3.94
N MET A 219 -16.00 6.11 -4.14
CA MET A 219 -17.21 5.47 -4.67
C MET A 219 -18.32 5.30 -3.64
N PHE A 220 -18.02 5.25 -2.34
CA PHE A 220 -19.00 5.16 -1.25
C PHE A 220 -18.58 5.95 -0.01
N LYS A 221 -19.31 7.00 0.32
CA LYS A 221 -19.37 7.52 1.68
C LYS A 221 -20.44 6.73 2.44
N PHE A 222 -20.06 5.73 3.22
CA PHE A 222 -20.93 5.30 4.29
C PHE A 222 -20.92 6.38 5.37
N PRO A 223 -22.07 6.90 5.79
CA PRO A 223 -22.13 7.76 6.96
C PRO A 223 -21.53 7.00 8.16
N PRO A 224 -20.87 7.68 9.11
CA PRO A 224 -20.26 7.05 10.27
C PRO A 224 -21.26 6.40 11.25
N THR A 225 -22.49 6.26 10.88
CA THR A 225 -23.63 5.81 11.70
C THR A 225 -24.11 4.41 11.35
N PHE A 226 -23.20 3.45 11.20
CA PHE A 226 -23.48 2.10 11.68
C PHE A 226 -22.70 1.87 12.98
N ALA A 227 -22.84 2.81 13.93
CA ALA A 227 -22.66 2.50 15.31
C ALA A 227 -23.95 1.77 15.74
N SER A 228 -23.83 0.46 15.94
CA SER A 228 -24.64 -0.35 16.84
C SER A 228 -25.96 0.32 17.30
N THR A 229 -27.05 -0.07 16.73
CA THR A 229 -28.27 -0.25 17.51
C THR A 229 -28.55 -1.75 17.52
N HIS A 230 -28.19 -2.33 18.68
CA HIS A 230 -28.64 -3.59 19.32
C HIS A 230 -28.87 -4.82 18.45
#